data_1e08c3a8a84cc48b023d98488709af2b
#
_entry.id   1e08c3a8a84cc48b023d98488709af2b
#
_cell.length_a   1.000
_cell.length_b   1.000
_cell.length_c   1.000
_cell.angle_alpha   90.00
_cell.angle_beta   90.00
_cell.angle_gamma   90.00
#
_symmetry.space_group_name_H-M   'P 1'
#
loop_
_entity.id
_entity.type
_entity.pdbx_description
1 polymer ?
#
loop_
_entity_poly.entity_id
_entity_poly.type
_entity_poly.pdbx_seq_one_letter_code
_entity_poly.pdbx_strand_id
1 'polypeptide(L)'
;MVASVLEAAGVAIAGHYDDDPGTWGTTLGASRVLGSIDDVPRRAPAIIAIGDNRVRRQLAERLDLAWITVVHPFSWLHPAIRLGPGTIVCAGVLVQVGAQIGAHVILNNRAGVGHDARVGDFAHITVAHLGAGASAGQGALLGMGSIVLPRVTVGDWATVGAGAIVTSDVQPGATVVGSPAREIIRRRRSDLSGRDPDPAPRRPR
;
A
#
# COMPACT_ATOMS: atom_id res chain seq x y z
N MET A 1 -3.32 1.84 12.60
CA MET A 1 -3.26 2.87 11.54
C MET A 1 -4.65 3.20 10.99
N VAL A 2 -5.35 2.31 10.28
CA VAL A 2 -6.66 2.65 9.66
C VAL A 2 -7.69 3.09 10.69
N ALA A 3 -7.79 2.40 11.84
CA ALA A 3 -8.68 2.79 12.93
C ALA A 3 -8.44 4.25 13.37
N SER A 4 -7.18 4.65 13.55
CA SER A 4 -6.86 6.04 13.92
C SER A 4 -7.26 7.06 12.85
N VAL A 5 -7.21 6.68 11.57
CA VAL A 5 -7.68 7.56 10.47
C VAL A 5 -9.20 7.71 10.53
N LEU A 6 -9.94 6.62 10.76
CA LEU A 6 -11.41 6.63 10.93
C LEU A 6 -11.82 7.49 12.13
N GLU A 7 -11.18 7.28 13.27
CA GLU A 7 -11.42 8.07 14.50
C GLU A 7 -11.17 9.57 14.26
N ALA A 8 -10.04 9.92 13.64
CA ALA A 8 -9.71 11.30 13.33
C ALA A 8 -10.68 11.94 12.34
N ALA A 9 -11.26 11.14 11.44
CA ALA A 9 -12.29 11.57 10.49
C ALA A 9 -13.72 11.59 11.10
N GLY A 10 -13.87 11.25 12.38
CA GLY A 10 -15.17 11.20 13.06
C GLY A 10 -16.06 10.03 12.61
N VAL A 11 -15.47 8.98 12.02
CA VAL A 11 -16.20 7.80 11.57
C VAL A 11 -16.20 6.76 12.68
N ALA A 12 -17.40 6.41 13.15
CA ALA A 12 -17.58 5.38 14.18
C ALA A 12 -17.24 4.00 13.62
N ILE A 13 -16.49 3.22 14.39
CA ILE A 13 -16.11 1.84 14.07
C ILE A 13 -17.04 0.90 14.82
N ALA A 14 -17.94 0.20 14.11
CA ALA A 14 -18.87 -0.75 14.71
C ALA A 14 -18.15 -2.02 15.21
N GLY A 15 -17.06 -2.41 14.57
CA GLY A 15 -16.24 -3.56 14.95
C GLY A 15 -15.16 -3.86 13.94
N HIS A 16 -14.31 -4.81 14.28
CA HIS A 16 -13.27 -5.36 13.42
C HIS A 16 -13.57 -6.83 13.09
N TYR A 17 -13.07 -7.31 11.98
CA TYR A 17 -13.16 -8.70 11.58
C TYR A 17 -11.77 -9.17 11.15
N ASP A 18 -11.37 -10.34 11.61
CA ASP A 18 -10.05 -10.92 11.37
C ASP A 18 -10.17 -12.45 11.26
N ASP A 19 -9.46 -13.07 10.32
CA ASP A 19 -9.50 -14.51 10.12
C ASP A 19 -8.65 -15.28 11.15
N ASP A 20 -7.88 -14.58 12.01
CA ASP A 20 -7.21 -15.20 13.15
C ASP A 20 -8.18 -15.35 14.34
N PRO A 21 -8.63 -16.59 14.67
CA PRO A 21 -9.52 -16.83 15.78
C PRO A 21 -8.96 -16.39 17.14
N GLY A 22 -7.61 -16.32 17.25
CA GLY A 22 -6.94 -15.85 18.46
C GLY A 22 -7.21 -14.37 18.78
N THR A 23 -7.68 -13.61 17.81
CA THR A 23 -8.00 -12.18 17.98
C THR A 23 -9.46 -11.94 18.39
N TRP A 24 -10.37 -12.91 18.19
CA TRP A 24 -11.80 -12.72 18.38
C TRP A 24 -12.17 -12.35 19.81
N GLY A 25 -13.08 -11.41 19.96
CA GLY A 25 -13.49 -10.86 21.25
C GLY A 25 -12.47 -9.90 21.90
N THR A 26 -11.25 -9.81 21.38
CA THR A 26 -10.27 -8.82 21.86
C THR A 26 -10.67 -7.41 21.44
N THR A 27 -10.07 -6.39 22.07
CA THR A 27 -10.33 -4.99 21.77
C THR A 27 -9.18 -4.39 20.98
N LEU A 28 -9.50 -3.69 19.89
CA LEU A 28 -8.58 -2.91 19.09
C LEU A 28 -9.02 -1.44 19.08
N GLY A 29 -8.32 -0.56 19.79
CA GLY A 29 -8.79 0.80 20.07
C GLY A 29 -10.08 0.77 20.91
N ALA A 30 -11.12 1.48 20.46
CA ALA A 30 -12.42 1.52 21.12
C ALA A 30 -13.40 0.40 20.67
N SER A 31 -13.03 -0.45 19.72
CA SER A 31 -13.91 -1.42 19.09
C SER A 31 -13.39 -2.86 19.28
N ARG A 32 -14.30 -3.84 19.16
CA ARG A 32 -13.98 -5.27 19.33
C ARG A 32 -13.76 -5.97 18.00
N VAL A 33 -12.98 -7.04 18.01
CA VAL A 33 -12.93 -8.03 16.92
C VAL A 33 -14.13 -8.95 17.09
N LEU A 34 -15.06 -8.92 16.12
CA LEU A 34 -16.37 -9.55 16.21
C LEU A 34 -16.39 -10.98 15.69
N GLY A 35 -15.46 -11.34 14.80
CA GLY A 35 -15.40 -12.66 14.18
C GLY A 35 -14.53 -12.66 12.94
N SER A 36 -14.70 -13.65 12.08
CA SER A 36 -13.97 -13.80 10.83
C SER A 36 -14.41 -12.77 9.80
N ILE A 37 -13.57 -12.55 8.79
CA ILE A 37 -13.88 -11.62 7.68
C ILE A 37 -15.15 -12.03 6.95
N ASP A 38 -15.49 -13.31 6.91
CA ASP A 38 -16.71 -13.82 6.26
C ASP A 38 -18.00 -13.52 7.05
N ASP A 39 -17.88 -13.18 8.34
CA ASP A 39 -19.01 -12.80 9.19
C ASP A 39 -19.44 -11.32 8.99
N VAL A 40 -18.71 -10.55 8.18
CA VAL A 40 -19.09 -9.15 7.90
C VAL A 40 -20.46 -9.14 7.22
N PRO A 41 -21.45 -8.39 7.74
CA PRO A 41 -22.78 -8.33 7.14
C PRO A 41 -22.70 -7.82 5.68
N ARG A 42 -23.42 -8.47 4.78
CA ARG A 42 -23.45 -8.08 3.36
C ARG A 42 -23.86 -6.62 3.21
N ARG A 43 -23.19 -5.92 2.27
CA ARG A 43 -23.40 -4.49 1.98
C ARG A 43 -23.16 -3.56 3.16
N ALA A 44 -22.57 -4.05 4.25
CA ALA A 44 -22.15 -3.18 5.33
C ALA A 44 -21.12 -2.15 4.82
N PRO A 45 -21.14 -0.91 5.33
CA PRO A 45 -20.05 0.03 5.10
C PRO A 45 -18.75 -0.53 5.68
N ALA A 46 -17.73 -0.70 4.85
CA ALA A 46 -16.49 -1.33 5.27
C ALA A 46 -15.26 -0.74 4.58
N ILE A 47 -14.11 -0.95 5.19
CA ILE A 47 -12.80 -0.60 4.64
C ILE A 47 -11.79 -1.72 4.98
N ILE A 48 -10.94 -2.07 4.03
CA ILE A 48 -9.94 -3.13 4.22
C ILE A 48 -8.67 -2.52 4.84
N ALA A 49 -8.35 -2.92 6.06
CA ALA A 49 -7.20 -2.41 6.83
C ALA A 49 -5.92 -3.25 6.65
N ILE A 50 -5.75 -3.93 5.51
CA ILE A 50 -4.65 -4.84 5.22
C ILE A 50 -3.66 -4.18 4.26
N GLY A 51 -2.37 -4.14 4.66
CA GLY A 51 -1.30 -3.51 3.91
C GLY A 51 -0.84 -4.29 2.66
N ASP A 52 -1.01 -5.62 2.65
CA ASP A 52 -0.69 -6.43 1.48
C ASP A 52 -1.67 -6.14 0.32
N ASN A 53 -1.13 -5.67 -0.80
CA ASN A 53 -1.92 -5.23 -1.94
C ASN A 53 -2.69 -6.37 -2.61
N ARG A 54 -2.13 -7.59 -2.63
CA ARG A 54 -2.77 -8.76 -3.24
C ARG A 54 -3.90 -9.30 -2.37
N VAL A 55 -3.66 -9.38 -1.06
CA VAL A 55 -4.70 -9.79 -0.09
C VAL A 55 -5.84 -8.77 -0.10
N ARG A 56 -5.53 -7.47 -0.12
CA ARG A 56 -6.53 -6.41 -0.20
C ARG A 56 -7.39 -6.52 -1.46
N ARG A 57 -6.77 -6.84 -2.62
CA ARG A 57 -7.49 -7.09 -3.85
C ARG A 57 -8.41 -8.31 -3.74
N GLN A 58 -7.89 -9.44 -3.26
CA GLN A 58 -8.69 -10.68 -3.11
C GLN A 58 -9.93 -10.46 -2.24
N LEU A 59 -9.78 -9.74 -1.13
CA LEU A 59 -10.91 -9.41 -0.26
C LEU A 59 -11.93 -8.48 -0.94
N ALA A 60 -11.45 -7.46 -1.65
CA ALA A 60 -12.33 -6.52 -2.35
C ALA A 60 -13.13 -7.19 -3.47
N GLU A 61 -12.54 -8.18 -4.16
CA GLU A 61 -13.21 -8.96 -5.21
C GLU A 61 -14.17 -10.03 -4.65
N ARG A 62 -13.88 -10.56 -3.45
CA ARG A 62 -14.67 -11.64 -2.82
C ARG A 62 -15.89 -11.12 -2.06
N LEU A 63 -15.77 -9.98 -1.41
CA LEU A 63 -16.76 -9.49 -0.46
C LEU A 63 -17.75 -8.50 -1.12
N ASP A 64 -19.06 -8.74 -0.92
CA ASP A 64 -20.12 -7.82 -1.35
C ASP A 64 -20.40 -6.79 -0.25
N LEU A 65 -19.56 -5.74 -0.19
CA LEU A 65 -19.61 -4.69 0.83
C LEU A 65 -19.74 -3.30 0.21
N ALA A 66 -20.23 -2.35 0.99
CA ALA A 66 -20.25 -0.94 0.60
C ALA A 66 -18.90 -0.29 0.97
N TRP A 67 -17.99 -0.26 0.01
CA TRP A 67 -16.63 0.25 0.24
C TRP A 67 -16.61 1.74 0.53
N ILE A 68 -16.28 2.12 1.76
CA ILE A 68 -16.11 3.51 2.16
C ILE A 68 -14.69 4.00 1.88
N THR A 69 -14.56 5.28 1.61
CA THR A 69 -13.27 5.98 1.48
C THR A 69 -13.09 6.87 2.71
N VAL A 70 -11.90 6.90 3.29
CA VAL A 70 -11.60 7.73 4.46
C VAL A 70 -10.41 8.64 4.18
N VAL A 71 -10.54 9.89 4.60
CA VAL A 71 -9.50 10.93 4.46
C VAL A 71 -9.23 11.51 5.84
N HIS A 72 -7.98 11.39 6.29
CA HIS A 72 -7.56 12.00 7.54
C HIS A 72 -7.66 13.54 7.44
N PRO A 73 -8.24 14.25 8.41
CA PRO A 73 -8.45 15.70 8.34
C PRO A 73 -7.15 16.51 8.23
N PHE A 74 -6.03 15.95 8.70
CA PHE A 74 -4.71 16.54 8.53
C PHE A 74 -4.02 16.07 7.22
N SER A 75 -4.75 16.13 6.11
CA SER A 75 -4.23 15.92 4.76
C SER A 75 -4.77 17.01 3.85
N TRP A 76 -4.11 17.23 2.73
CA TRP A 76 -4.58 18.18 1.73
C TRP A 76 -4.72 17.51 0.37
N LEU A 77 -5.91 17.54 -0.16
CA LEU A 77 -6.25 17.10 -1.51
C LEU A 77 -6.83 18.29 -2.27
N HIS A 78 -6.36 18.50 -3.50
CA HIS A 78 -6.98 19.52 -4.33
C HIS A 78 -8.50 19.26 -4.46
N PRO A 79 -9.38 20.28 -4.36
CA PRO A 79 -10.83 20.08 -4.28
C PRO A 79 -11.47 19.30 -5.44
N ALA A 80 -10.83 19.29 -6.61
CA ALA A 80 -11.31 18.54 -7.78
C ALA A 80 -10.97 17.03 -7.73
N ILE A 81 -10.14 16.57 -6.76
CA ILE A 81 -9.74 15.17 -6.68
C ILE A 81 -10.96 14.30 -6.34
N ARG A 82 -11.07 13.18 -7.06
CA ARG A 82 -11.99 12.08 -6.73
C ARG A 82 -11.16 10.87 -6.37
N LEU A 83 -11.52 10.23 -5.28
CA LEU A 83 -10.90 9.01 -4.79
C LEU A 83 -11.76 7.81 -5.18
N GLY A 84 -11.13 6.74 -5.63
CA GLY A 84 -11.85 5.48 -5.82
C GLY A 84 -12.36 4.90 -4.49
N PRO A 85 -13.39 4.03 -4.51
CA PRO A 85 -13.96 3.42 -3.32
C PRO A 85 -12.92 2.62 -2.54
N GLY A 86 -13.09 2.50 -1.22
CA GLY A 86 -12.19 1.73 -0.36
C GLY A 86 -10.82 2.36 -0.13
N THR A 87 -10.58 3.58 -0.63
CA THR A 87 -9.27 4.26 -0.53
C THR A 87 -9.07 4.89 0.84
N ILE A 88 -7.85 4.76 1.35
CA ILE A 88 -7.40 5.29 2.64
C ILE A 88 -6.38 6.39 2.43
N VAL A 89 -6.66 7.57 2.96
CA VAL A 89 -5.73 8.71 2.95
C VAL A 89 -5.33 9.03 4.38
N CYS A 90 -4.07 8.77 4.72
CA CYS A 90 -3.52 8.98 6.05
C CYS A 90 -3.07 10.43 6.28
N ALA A 91 -2.66 10.73 7.51
CA ALA A 91 -2.23 12.07 7.92
C ALA A 91 -1.07 12.62 7.09
N GLY A 92 -1.13 13.90 6.76
CA GLY A 92 -0.06 14.62 6.06
C GLY A 92 0.07 14.30 4.57
N VAL A 93 -0.87 13.55 4.00
CA VAL A 93 -0.91 13.28 2.55
C VAL A 93 -1.17 14.57 1.77
N LEU A 94 -0.45 14.75 0.66
CA LEU A 94 -0.65 15.82 -0.29
C LEU A 94 -1.00 15.25 -1.67
N VAL A 95 -2.16 15.63 -2.23
CA VAL A 95 -2.57 15.26 -3.59
C VAL A 95 -2.87 16.49 -4.42
N GLN A 96 -2.09 16.70 -5.47
CA GLN A 96 -2.17 17.91 -6.30
C GLN A 96 -3.24 17.79 -7.40
N VAL A 97 -3.50 18.92 -8.06
CA VAL A 97 -4.48 19.06 -9.14
C VAL A 97 -4.25 18.05 -10.27
N GLY A 98 -5.33 17.54 -10.87
CA GLY A 98 -5.26 16.62 -12.00
C GLY A 98 -4.83 15.19 -11.64
N ALA A 99 -4.41 14.92 -10.39
CA ALA A 99 -4.07 13.57 -9.96
C ALA A 99 -5.30 12.66 -9.99
N GLN A 100 -5.08 11.39 -10.34
CA GLN A 100 -6.12 10.36 -10.42
C GLN A 100 -5.79 9.24 -9.43
N ILE A 101 -6.71 8.94 -8.53
CA ILE A 101 -6.52 7.94 -7.48
C ILE A 101 -7.56 6.83 -7.64
N GLY A 102 -7.10 5.61 -7.84
CA GLY A 102 -7.94 4.43 -8.01
C GLY A 102 -8.64 3.95 -6.74
N ALA A 103 -9.25 2.78 -6.85
CA ALA A 103 -9.96 2.12 -5.76
C ALA A 103 -8.99 1.38 -4.82
N HIS A 104 -9.37 1.26 -3.54
CA HIS A 104 -8.62 0.51 -2.53
C HIS A 104 -7.13 0.90 -2.42
N VAL A 105 -6.81 2.13 -2.75
CA VAL A 105 -5.46 2.70 -2.62
C VAL A 105 -5.17 3.01 -1.16
N ILE A 106 -3.93 2.82 -0.74
CA ILE A 106 -3.43 3.36 0.54
C ILE A 106 -2.42 4.47 0.24
N LEU A 107 -2.82 5.71 0.50
CA LEU A 107 -1.89 6.83 0.62
C LEU A 107 -1.51 6.95 2.10
N ASN A 108 -0.36 6.38 2.44
CA ASN A 108 0.11 6.33 3.83
C ASN A 108 0.66 7.68 4.28
N ASN A 109 0.98 7.81 5.56
CA ASN A 109 1.39 9.07 6.18
C ASN A 109 2.40 9.84 5.31
N ARG A 110 2.13 11.13 5.09
CA ARG A 110 3.00 12.05 4.33
C ARG A 110 3.30 11.61 2.90
N ALA A 111 2.49 10.73 2.30
CA ALA A 111 2.64 10.43 0.88
C ALA A 111 2.33 11.68 0.04
N GLY A 112 3.13 11.90 -0.99
CA GLY A 112 2.96 13.00 -1.93
C GLY A 112 2.59 12.47 -3.32
N VAL A 113 1.53 13.01 -3.91
CA VAL A 113 1.11 12.73 -5.28
C VAL A 113 1.10 14.03 -6.08
N GLY A 114 2.03 14.14 -7.02
CA GLY A 114 2.20 15.31 -7.87
C GLY A 114 1.01 15.58 -8.79
N HIS A 115 0.97 16.77 -9.37
CA HIS A 115 -0.10 17.12 -10.32
C HIS A 115 -0.10 16.18 -11.53
N ASP A 116 -1.27 15.86 -12.05
CA ASP A 116 -1.49 14.97 -13.20
C ASP A 116 -0.95 13.54 -13.04
N ALA A 117 -0.51 13.17 -11.82
CA ALA A 117 -0.02 11.83 -11.52
C ALA A 117 -1.17 10.81 -11.42
N ARG A 118 -0.87 9.53 -11.63
CA ARG A 118 -1.85 8.45 -11.58
C ARG A 118 -1.45 7.38 -10.58
N VAL A 119 -2.39 7.00 -9.74
CA VAL A 119 -2.24 5.90 -8.78
C VAL A 119 -3.32 4.86 -9.07
N GLY A 120 -2.90 3.71 -9.58
CA GLY A 120 -3.79 2.61 -9.94
C GLY A 120 -4.42 1.94 -8.72
N ASP A 121 -5.47 1.14 -8.97
CA ASP A 121 -6.19 0.42 -7.93
C ASP A 121 -5.24 -0.44 -7.07
N PHE A 122 -5.54 -0.55 -5.79
CA PHE A 122 -4.76 -1.36 -4.85
C PHE A 122 -3.30 -0.93 -4.66
N ALA A 123 -2.84 0.16 -5.24
CA ALA A 123 -1.49 0.65 -4.99
C ALA A 123 -1.33 1.11 -3.53
N HIS A 124 -0.09 1.06 -3.05
CA HIS A 124 0.27 1.52 -1.71
C HIS A 124 1.48 2.44 -1.77
N ILE A 125 1.28 3.70 -1.45
CA ILE A 125 2.31 4.74 -1.44
C ILE A 125 2.71 4.98 0.02
N THR A 126 3.87 4.46 0.44
CA THR A 126 4.31 4.51 1.85
C THR A 126 5.31 5.63 2.11
N VAL A 127 4.86 6.75 2.70
CA VAL A 127 5.78 7.88 3.00
C VAL A 127 6.68 8.20 1.80
N ALA A 128 6.14 8.12 0.59
CA ALA A 128 6.85 8.21 -0.68
C ALA A 128 6.29 9.33 -1.54
N HIS A 129 7.05 9.75 -2.55
CA HIS A 129 6.62 10.80 -3.47
C HIS A 129 6.52 10.29 -4.91
N LEU A 130 5.36 10.50 -5.50
CA LEU A 130 5.09 10.28 -6.92
C LEU A 130 5.13 11.64 -7.63
N GLY A 131 6.10 11.82 -8.52
CA GLY A 131 6.35 13.09 -9.22
C GLY A 131 5.22 13.49 -10.16
N ALA A 132 5.25 14.73 -10.63
CA ALA A 132 4.23 15.26 -11.53
C ALA A 132 4.11 14.43 -12.83
N GLY A 133 2.89 14.06 -13.21
CA GLY A 133 2.61 13.23 -14.38
C GLY A 133 3.16 11.79 -14.31
N ALA A 134 3.74 11.39 -13.17
CA ALA A 134 4.20 10.01 -12.97
C ALA A 134 3.05 9.06 -12.71
N SER A 135 3.29 7.76 -12.90
CA SER A 135 2.27 6.74 -12.70
C SER A 135 2.76 5.62 -11.79
N ALA A 136 1.93 5.22 -10.84
CA ALA A 136 2.05 3.97 -10.09
C ALA A 136 0.91 3.05 -10.52
N GLY A 137 1.24 1.92 -11.13
CA GLY A 137 0.27 0.97 -11.67
C GLY A 137 -0.56 0.26 -10.60
N GLN A 138 -1.50 -0.59 -11.06
CA GLN A 138 -2.33 -1.38 -10.18
C GLN A 138 -1.47 -2.22 -9.22
N GLY A 139 -1.78 -2.18 -7.93
CA GLY A 139 -1.07 -2.96 -6.92
C GLY A 139 0.41 -2.60 -6.75
N ALA A 140 0.90 -1.50 -7.34
CA ALA A 140 2.28 -1.06 -7.14
C ALA A 140 2.53 -0.69 -5.67
N LEU A 141 3.72 -1.02 -5.17
CA LEU A 141 4.17 -0.66 -3.84
C LEU A 141 5.34 0.33 -3.93
N LEU A 142 5.15 1.55 -3.47
CA LEU A 142 6.21 2.53 -3.30
C LEU A 142 6.68 2.51 -1.85
N GLY A 143 7.86 1.97 -1.62
CA GLY A 143 8.47 1.82 -0.29
C GLY A 143 8.78 3.15 0.38
N MET A 144 8.94 3.10 1.69
CA MET A 144 9.15 4.26 2.55
C MET A 144 10.34 5.12 2.08
N GLY A 145 10.13 6.42 1.93
CA GLY A 145 11.15 7.38 1.49
C GLY A 145 11.53 7.27 0.00
N SER A 146 10.84 6.44 -0.78
CA SER A 146 11.12 6.38 -2.22
C SER A 146 10.57 7.59 -2.96
N ILE A 147 11.23 7.92 -4.07
CA ILE A 147 10.86 9.03 -4.95
C ILE A 147 10.78 8.51 -6.39
N VAL A 148 9.65 8.73 -7.04
CA VAL A 148 9.48 8.49 -8.48
C VAL A 148 9.55 9.84 -9.18
N LEU A 149 10.49 10.00 -10.10
CA LEU A 149 10.67 11.26 -10.82
C LEU A 149 9.47 11.58 -11.73
N PRO A 150 9.28 12.87 -12.11
CA PRO A 150 8.19 13.27 -12.97
C PRO A 150 8.12 12.46 -14.27
N ARG A 151 6.90 12.10 -14.69
CA ARG A 151 6.59 11.36 -15.92
C ARG A 151 7.15 9.94 -16.00
N VAL A 152 7.71 9.41 -14.91
CA VAL A 152 8.16 8.01 -14.82
C VAL A 152 7.00 7.10 -14.46
N THR A 153 6.96 5.92 -15.09
CA THR A 153 5.94 4.89 -14.84
C THR A 153 6.50 3.75 -13.99
N VAL A 154 5.85 3.47 -12.88
CA VAL A 154 6.03 2.23 -12.11
C VAL A 154 4.92 1.27 -12.53
N GLY A 155 5.28 0.15 -13.16
CA GLY A 155 4.33 -0.82 -13.70
C GLY A 155 3.48 -1.52 -12.64
N ASP A 156 2.43 -2.22 -13.10
CA ASP A 156 1.52 -2.96 -12.24
C ASP A 156 2.27 -3.98 -11.37
N TRP A 157 1.88 -4.05 -10.09
CA TRP A 157 2.47 -4.98 -9.11
C TRP A 157 3.98 -4.86 -8.91
N ALA A 158 4.60 -3.82 -9.45
CA ALA A 158 6.00 -3.53 -9.20
C ALA A 158 6.22 -3.06 -7.77
N THR A 159 7.42 -3.28 -7.26
CA THR A 159 7.84 -2.85 -5.92
C THR A 159 9.03 -1.90 -6.03
N VAL A 160 8.87 -0.71 -5.52
CA VAL A 160 9.96 0.25 -5.32
C VAL A 160 10.41 0.12 -3.86
N GLY A 161 11.66 -0.28 -3.65
CA GLY A 161 12.23 -0.45 -2.32
C GLY A 161 12.34 0.88 -1.55
N ALA A 162 12.46 0.78 -0.23
CA ALA A 162 12.61 1.95 0.63
C ALA A 162 13.83 2.79 0.23
N GLY A 163 13.68 4.13 0.22
CA GLY A 163 14.73 5.08 -0.13
C GLY A 163 15.15 5.08 -1.61
N ALA A 164 14.50 4.31 -2.48
CA ALA A 164 14.88 4.25 -3.88
C ALA A 164 14.48 5.52 -4.65
N ILE A 165 15.33 5.96 -5.58
CA ILE A 165 15.05 7.06 -6.50
C ILE A 165 14.86 6.49 -7.91
N VAL A 166 13.61 6.45 -8.35
CA VAL A 166 13.22 5.91 -9.65
C VAL A 166 13.33 6.97 -10.72
N THR A 167 14.30 6.82 -11.61
CA THR A 167 14.67 7.78 -12.66
C THR A 167 14.22 7.35 -14.05
N SER A 168 13.73 6.12 -14.21
CA SER A 168 13.25 5.52 -15.46
C SER A 168 12.12 4.54 -15.18
N ASP A 169 11.36 4.18 -16.20
CA ASP A 169 10.22 3.29 -16.09
C ASP A 169 10.60 1.92 -15.49
N VAL A 170 9.72 1.42 -14.63
CA VAL A 170 9.84 0.14 -13.94
C VAL A 170 8.85 -0.84 -14.55
N GLN A 171 9.33 -2.00 -14.99
CA GLN A 171 8.49 -3.03 -15.59
C GLN A 171 7.46 -3.60 -14.60
N PRO A 172 6.29 -4.06 -15.10
CA PRO A 172 5.31 -4.73 -14.25
C PRO A 172 5.93 -5.90 -13.47
N GLY A 173 5.60 -6.01 -12.18
CA GLY A 173 6.09 -7.07 -11.30
C GLY A 173 7.56 -6.97 -10.87
N ALA A 174 8.33 -6.04 -11.44
CA ALA A 174 9.74 -5.87 -11.09
C ALA A 174 9.90 -5.31 -9.66
N THR A 175 11.05 -5.59 -9.05
CA THR A 175 11.47 -4.96 -7.80
C THR A 175 12.71 -4.12 -8.05
N VAL A 176 12.65 -2.83 -7.75
CA VAL A 176 13.77 -1.90 -7.92
C VAL A 176 14.20 -1.29 -6.59
N VAL A 177 15.51 -1.10 -6.40
CA VAL A 177 16.10 -0.52 -5.19
C VAL A 177 17.27 0.41 -5.51
N GLY A 178 17.61 1.28 -4.59
CA GLY A 178 18.80 2.14 -4.68
C GLY A 178 18.57 3.50 -5.32
N SER A 179 19.64 4.28 -5.45
CA SER A 179 19.65 5.62 -6.05
C SER A 179 20.85 5.74 -7.01
N PRO A 180 20.64 5.80 -8.33
CA PRO A 180 19.35 5.57 -9.02
C PRO A 180 18.84 4.14 -8.83
N ALA A 181 17.52 3.96 -8.85
CA ALA A 181 16.91 2.64 -8.67
C ALA A 181 17.30 1.67 -9.79
N ARG A 182 17.61 0.42 -9.41
CA ARG A 182 17.93 -0.67 -10.33
C ARG A 182 17.13 -1.91 -9.94
N GLU A 183 16.76 -2.70 -10.94
CA GLU A 183 16.06 -3.95 -10.74
C GLU A 183 16.94 -4.96 -10.01
N ILE A 184 16.34 -5.64 -9.01
CA ILE A 184 16.98 -6.79 -8.34
C ILE A 184 16.29 -8.08 -8.78
N ILE A 185 17.11 -9.00 -9.31
CA ILE A 185 16.63 -10.35 -9.62
C ILE A 185 16.56 -11.12 -8.30
N ARG A 186 15.36 -11.41 -7.81
CA ARG A 186 15.19 -12.34 -6.68
C ARG A 186 15.56 -13.74 -7.15
N ARG A 187 16.78 -14.20 -6.83
CA ARG A 187 17.12 -15.63 -6.97
C ARG A 187 16.13 -16.43 -6.10
N ARG A 188 15.47 -17.41 -6.70
CA ARG A 188 14.63 -18.33 -5.93
C ARG A 188 15.51 -19.08 -4.92
N ARG A 189 15.01 -19.34 -3.73
CA ARG A 189 15.73 -20.11 -2.68
C ARG A 189 16.21 -21.49 -3.18
N SER A 190 15.57 -22.06 -4.20
CA SER A 190 15.98 -23.28 -4.88
C SER A 190 17.38 -23.18 -5.54
N ASP A 191 17.81 -21.98 -5.92
CA ASP A 191 19.12 -21.79 -6.58
C ASP A 191 20.29 -21.74 -5.58
N LEU A 192 19.99 -21.77 -4.28
CA LEU A 192 20.98 -21.74 -3.20
C LEU A 192 21.32 -23.13 -2.65
N SER A 193 20.60 -24.18 -3.09
CA SER A 193 20.81 -25.56 -2.62
C SER A 193 22.02 -26.26 -3.25
N GLY A 194 22.75 -25.60 -4.14
CA GLY A 194 23.90 -26.13 -4.86
C GLY A 194 25.26 -25.57 -4.44
N ARG A 195 25.37 -24.86 -3.32
CA ARG A 195 26.68 -24.48 -2.79
C ARG A 195 27.15 -25.52 -1.78
N ASP A 196 28.22 -26.26 -2.12
CA ASP A 196 29.00 -27.01 -1.15
C ASP A 196 29.34 -26.10 0.06
N PRO A 197 29.27 -26.63 1.28
CA PRO A 197 29.70 -25.89 2.45
C PRO A 197 31.15 -25.49 2.31
N ASP A 198 31.40 -24.19 2.49
CA ASP A 198 32.72 -23.58 2.46
C ASP A 198 33.71 -24.39 3.37
N PRO A 199 34.86 -24.82 2.88
CA PRO A 199 35.78 -25.60 3.70
C PRO A 199 36.21 -24.78 4.93
N ALA A 200 36.08 -25.37 6.10
CA ALA A 200 36.38 -24.72 7.37
C ALA A 200 37.78 -24.08 7.38
N PRO A 201 37.97 -22.91 7.98
CA PRO A 201 39.25 -22.22 8.02
C PRO A 201 40.27 -23.08 8.75
N ARG A 202 41.42 -23.37 8.08
CA ARG A 202 42.54 -24.07 8.67
C ARG A 202 43.09 -23.28 9.85
N ARG A 203 43.11 -23.88 11.04
CA ARG A 203 43.77 -23.30 12.22
C ARG A 203 45.27 -23.19 11.94
N PRO A 204 45.89 -22.04 12.26
CA PRO A 204 47.34 -21.93 12.20
C PRO A 204 47.99 -22.80 13.29
N ARG A 205 49.14 -23.40 12.98
CA ARG A 205 50.00 -24.18 13.91
C ARG A 205 50.72 -23.24 14.88
#